data_5ac1954f5a694616f358d6ff296c9a06
#
_entry.id   5ac1954f5a694616f358d6ff296c9a06
#
_cell.length_a   1.000
_cell.length_b   1.000
_cell.length_c   1.000
_cell.angle_alpha   90.00
_cell.angle_beta   90.00
_cell.angle_gamma   90.00
#
_symmetry.space_group_name_H-M   'P 1'
#
loop_
_entity.id
_entity.type
_entity.pdbx_description
1 polymer ?
#
loop_
_entity_poly.entity_id
_entity_poly.type
_entity_poly.pdbx_seq_one_letter_code
_entity_poly.pdbx_strand_id
1 'polypeptide(L)'
;MPSDQDPTAEQISQVKTSILQKLEKEPPAEPFHPNDLKRINDSDLWITKLLQVYDFDVEKTITRLWDNLAWRKSFGVYDINEANLNQEYLNDGSIFVHNKDKDGKPLLILTINKHSKSRSQEDLLRILVFWVERLQRESNLDKMTLFMDMTDSGLSNLDLDFIKSIIGVFETKYPYVPNYILVHDLPFLLNAAFKIVKTFLPAEALKILKVTTKKDIDQYVDKDNCLKIWGGNDEYVYKFA
;
A
#
# COMPACT_ATOMS: atom_id res chain seq x y z
N MET A 1 -4.09 -1.40 -16.22
CA MET A 1 -4.50 -2.50 -15.30
C MET A 1 -3.54 -3.63 -15.55
N PRO A 2 -3.12 -4.38 -14.52
CA PRO A 2 -2.47 -5.64 -14.80
C PRO A 2 -3.35 -6.40 -15.77
N SER A 3 -2.78 -7.09 -16.76
CA SER A 3 -3.57 -7.87 -17.71
C SER A 3 -4.33 -8.94 -16.91
N ASP A 4 -5.59 -9.20 -17.28
CA ASP A 4 -6.36 -10.32 -16.71
C ASP A 4 -5.79 -11.69 -17.14
N GLN A 5 -4.65 -11.68 -17.84
CA GLN A 5 -3.92 -12.88 -18.22
C GLN A 5 -3.02 -13.33 -17.08
N ASP A 6 -2.96 -14.62 -16.88
CA ASP A 6 -1.99 -15.23 -15.98
C ASP A 6 -0.65 -15.42 -16.68
N PRO A 7 0.48 -15.25 -15.96
CA PRO A 7 1.79 -15.60 -16.50
C PRO A 7 1.88 -17.10 -16.78
N THR A 8 2.72 -17.47 -17.73
CA THR A 8 2.99 -18.90 -18.00
C THR A 8 3.77 -19.54 -16.85
N ALA A 9 3.61 -20.84 -16.67
CA ALA A 9 4.38 -21.61 -15.70
C ALA A 9 5.90 -21.49 -15.96
N GLU A 10 6.29 -21.34 -17.23
CA GLU A 10 7.69 -21.13 -17.63
C GLU A 10 8.21 -19.77 -17.12
N GLN A 11 7.46 -18.67 -17.28
CA GLN A 11 7.85 -17.35 -16.77
C GLN A 11 8.00 -17.36 -15.24
N ILE A 12 7.07 -17.97 -14.53
CA ILE A 12 7.13 -18.09 -13.06
C ILE A 12 8.37 -18.89 -12.66
N SER A 13 8.60 -20.05 -13.28
CA SER A 13 9.74 -20.92 -13.02
C SER A 13 11.07 -20.22 -13.32
N GLN A 14 11.13 -19.43 -14.41
CA GLN A 14 12.32 -18.66 -14.77
C GLN A 14 12.65 -17.60 -13.71
N VAL A 15 11.67 -16.82 -13.23
CA VAL A 15 11.87 -15.84 -12.15
C VAL A 15 12.40 -16.54 -10.89
N LYS A 16 11.73 -17.61 -10.47
CA LYS A 16 12.08 -18.38 -9.26
C LYS A 16 13.51 -18.93 -9.33
N THR A 17 13.82 -19.61 -10.42
CA THR A 17 15.15 -20.21 -10.64
C THR A 17 16.23 -19.14 -10.68
N SER A 18 16.00 -18.02 -11.37
CA SER A 18 16.97 -16.94 -11.48
C SER A 18 17.27 -16.28 -10.13
N ILE A 19 16.24 -16.06 -9.29
CA ILE A 19 16.43 -15.54 -7.92
C ILE A 19 17.29 -16.50 -7.09
N LEU A 20 16.99 -17.80 -7.11
CA LEU A 20 17.74 -18.80 -6.34
C LEU A 20 19.20 -18.93 -6.83
N GLN A 21 19.42 -18.97 -8.15
CA GLN A 21 20.75 -19.01 -8.73
C GLN A 21 21.57 -17.74 -8.42
N LYS A 22 20.92 -16.57 -8.43
CA LYS A 22 21.57 -15.32 -8.08
C LYS A 22 21.98 -15.31 -6.61
N LEU A 23 21.14 -15.85 -5.71
CA LEU A 23 21.47 -16.01 -4.29
C LEU A 23 22.71 -16.89 -4.06
N GLU A 24 22.88 -17.95 -4.85
CA GLU A 24 24.03 -18.84 -4.75
C GLU A 24 25.33 -18.20 -5.29
N LYS A 25 25.22 -17.47 -6.42
CA LYS A 25 26.38 -16.90 -7.12
C LYS A 25 26.83 -15.55 -6.56
N GLU A 26 25.88 -14.74 -6.16
CA GLU A 26 26.07 -13.35 -5.74
C GLU A 26 25.25 -13.08 -4.47
N PRO A 27 25.56 -13.74 -3.34
CA PRO A 27 24.79 -13.54 -2.12
C PRO A 27 24.82 -12.07 -1.68
N PRO A 28 23.69 -11.50 -1.24
CA PRO A 28 23.66 -10.13 -0.73
C PRO A 28 24.51 -10.02 0.53
N ALA A 29 25.05 -8.81 0.81
CA ALA A 29 25.86 -8.54 2.00
C ALA A 29 25.11 -8.89 3.30
N GLU A 30 23.80 -8.58 3.33
CA GLU A 30 22.89 -9.04 4.38
C GLU A 30 21.95 -10.11 3.80
N PRO A 31 21.93 -11.32 4.37
CA PRO A 31 21.03 -12.37 3.89
C PRO A 31 19.56 -11.92 3.93
N PHE A 32 18.81 -12.25 2.89
CA PHE A 32 17.36 -12.01 2.87
C PHE A 32 16.65 -12.74 4.01
N HIS A 33 15.47 -12.24 4.38
CA HIS A 33 14.73 -12.85 5.48
C HIS A 33 14.26 -14.27 5.09
N PRO A 34 14.47 -15.31 5.96
CA PRO A 34 14.13 -16.70 5.61
C PRO A 34 12.67 -16.90 5.21
N ASN A 35 11.74 -16.16 5.83
CA ASN A 35 10.31 -16.25 5.49
C ASN A 35 10.01 -15.75 4.07
N ASP A 36 10.75 -14.77 3.54
CA ASP A 36 10.57 -14.32 2.15
C ASP A 36 11.07 -15.38 1.17
N LEU A 37 12.20 -16.01 1.46
CA LEU A 37 12.72 -17.12 0.66
C LEU A 37 11.79 -18.33 0.70
N LYS A 38 11.25 -18.66 1.88
CA LYS A 38 10.24 -19.69 2.05
C LYS A 38 8.98 -19.37 1.21
N ARG A 39 8.49 -18.12 1.25
CA ARG A 39 7.34 -17.68 0.47
C ARG A 39 7.54 -17.86 -1.03
N ILE A 40 8.73 -17.52 -1.56
CA ILE A 40 9.09 -17.73 -2.97
C ILE A 40 9.10 -19.22 -3.32
N ASN A 41 9.61 -20.07 -2.42
CA ASN A 41 9.67 -21.51 -2.66
C ASN A 41 8.29 -22.19 -2.61
N ASP A 42 7.46 -21.81 -1.65
CA ASP A 42 6.21 -22.52 -1.34
C ASP A 42 5.03 -22.06 -2.19
N SER A 43 5.10 -20.85 -2.79
CA SER A 43 3.97 -20.28 -3.52
C SER A 43 4.42 -19.44 -4.71
N ASP A 44 3.75 -19.63 -5.83
CA ASP A 44 3.97 -18.84 -7.06
C ASP A 44 3.21 -17.51 -7.06
N LEU A 45 2.30 -17.31 -6.11
CA LEU A 45 1.36 -16.20 -6.12
C LEU A 45 2.05 -14.82 -6.13
N TRP A 46 3.11 -14.65 -5.34
CA TRP A 46 3.82 -13.36 -5.29
C TRP A 46 4.51 -13.05 -6.61
N ILE A 47 5.17 -14.05 -7.21
CA ILE A 47 5.81 -13.92 -8.53
C ILE A 47 4.76 -13.64 -9.61
N THR A 48 3.62 -14.36 -9.58
CA THR A 48 2.48 -14.11 -10.46
C THR A 48 2.02 -12.66 -10.42
N LYS A 49 1.78 -12.12 -9.21
CA LYS A 49 1.36 -10.73 -9.03
C LYS A 49 2.37 -9.72 -9.56
N LEU A 50 3.67 -9.97 -9.37
CA LEU A 50 4.72 -9.10 -9.88
C LEU A 50 4.84 -9.17 -11.40
N LEU A 51 4.76 -10.37 -11.98
CA LEU A 51 4.74 -10.54 -13.45
C LEU A 51 3.56 -9.79 -14.09
N GLN A 52 2.37 -9.88 -13.51
CA GLN A 52 1.20 -9.14 -13.98
C GLN A 52 1.38 -7.62 -13.93
N VAL A 53 2.04 -7.09 -12.89
CA VAL A 53 2.32 -5.64 -12.76
C VAL A 53 3.37 -5.17 -13.76
N TYR A 54 4.34 -6.02 -14.07
CA TYR A 54 5.46 -5.67 -14.94
C TYR A 54 5.28 -6.19 -16.38
N ASP A 55 4.02 -6.39 -16.82
CA ASP A 55 3.66 -6.79 -18.19
C ASP A 55 4.38 -8.07 -18.65
N PHE A 56 4.54 -9.03 -17.73
CA PHE A 56 5.23 -10.33 -17.93
C PHE A 56 6.71 -10.22 -18.30
N ASP A 57 7.34 -9.06 -18.06
CA ASP A 57 8.78 -8.86 -18.21
C ASP A 57 9.52 -9.60 -17.07
N VAL A 58 10.11 -10.73 -17.43
CA VAL A 58 10.81 -11.63 -16.48
C VAL A 58 12.02 -10.95 -15.86
N GLU A 59 12.88 -10.28 -16.67
CA GLU A 59 14.11 -9.64 -16.17
C GLU A 59 13.81 -8.46 -15.23
N LYS A 60 12.83 -7.66 -15.58
CA LYS A 60 12.34 -6.60 -14.73
C LYS A 60 11.76 -7.15 -13.42
N THR A 61 10.99 -8.24 -13.49
CA THR A 61 10.42 -8.89 -12.32
C THR A 61 11.50 -9.43 -11.38
N ILE A 62 12.54 -10.09 -11.92
CA ILE A 62 13.69 -10.56 -11.14
C ILE A 62 14.36 -9.39 -10.41
N THR A 63 14.68 -8.32 -11.14
CA THR A 63 15.32 -7.14 -10.57
C THR A 63 14.48 -6.52 -9.45
N ARG A 64 13.19 -6.32 -9.69
CA ARG A 64 12.27 -5.71 -8.72
C ARG A 64 12.01 -6.59 -7.50
N LEU A 65 11.91 -7.91 -7.69
CA LEU A 65 11.79 -8.84 -6.59
C LEU A 65 13.06 -8.84 -5.73
N TRP A 66 14.24 -8.84 -6.34
CA TRP A 66 15.51 -8.74 -5.62
C TRP A 66 15.60 -7.47 -4.76
N ASP A 67 15.31 -6.31 -5.35
CA ASP A 67 15.30 -5.02 -4.64
C ASP A 67 14.27 -5.01 -3.51
N ASN A 68 13.14 -5.68 -3.70
CA ASN A 68 12.09 -5.80 -2.68
C ASN A 68 12.57 -6.68 -1.52
N LEU A 69 13.20 -7.81 -1.79
CA LEU A 69 13.76 -8.69 -0.76
C LEU A 69 14.82 -7.97 0.10
N ALA A 70 15.72 -7.21 -0.53
CA ALA A 70 16.71 -6.40 0.16
C ALA A 70 16.07 -5.34 1.05
N TRP A 71 15.09 -4.59 0.50
CA TRP A 71 14.35 -3.60 1.26
C TRP A 71 13.58 -4.22 2.44
N ARG A 72 12.88 -5.33 2.24
CA ARG A 72 12.12 -6.00 3.30
C ARG A 72 13.01 -6.40 4.46
N LYS A 73 14.24 -6.86 4.17
CA LYS A 73 15.24 -7.18 5.18
C LYS A 73 15.71 -5.93 5.91
N SER A 74 16.16 -4.89 5.19
CA SER A 74 16.68 -3.66 5.80
C SER A 74 15.63 -2.85 6.55
N PHE A 75 14.37 -2.87 6.10
CA PHE A 75 13.24 -2.23 6.77
C PHE A 75 12.76 -3.00 8.00
N GLY A 76 13.14 -4.28 8.12
CA GLY A 76 12.71 -5.14 9.21
C GLY A 76 11.24 -5.52 9.14
N VAL A 77 10.69 -5.79 7.95
CA VAL A 77 9.25 -6.03 7.72
C VAL A 77 8.68 -7.12 8.63
N TYR A 78 9.45 -8.19 8.89
CA TYR A 78 9.00 -9.28 9.77
C TYR A 78 9.17 -8.99 11.27
N ASP A 79 9.95 -7.95 11.61
CA ASP A 79 10.18 -7.54 13.00
C ASP A 79 9.11 -6.56 13.48
N ILE A 80 8.34 -5.98 12.55
CA ILE A 80 7.26 -5.05 12.89
C ILE A 80 6.12 -5.79 13.57
N ASN A 81 5.80 -5.34 14.78
CA ASN A 81 4.67 -5.83 15.57
C ASN A 81 4.08 -4.68 16.41
N GLU A 82 2.92 -4.90 16.99
CA GLU A 82 2.18 -3.89 17.74
C GLU A 82 2.99 -3.28 18.87
N ALA A 83 3.83 -4.08 19.56
CA ALA A 83 4.61 -3.63 20.71
C ALA A 83 5.77 -2.69 20.36
N ASN A 84 6.28 -2.75 19.11
CA ASN A 84 7.41 -1.93 18.67
C ASN A 84 7.02 -0.79 17.70
N LEU A 85 5.73 -0.55 17.52
CA LEU A 85 5.21 0.62 16.82
C LEU A 85 5.07 1.82 17.76
N ASN A 86 5.09 3.02 17.19
CA ASN A 86 4.79 4.23 17.93
C ASN A 86 3.34 4.20 18.43
N GLN A 87 3.16 4.04 19.73
CA GLN A 87 1.85 3.82 20.35
C GLN A 87 0.93 5.04 20.23
N GLU A 88 1.48 6.25 20.25
CA GLU A 88 0.69 7.47 20.04
C GLU A 88 0.06 7.46 18.65
N TYR A 89 0.86 7.20 17.60
CA TYR A 89 0.40 7.21 16.21
C TYR A 89 -0.50 6.02 15.87
N LEU A 90 -0.24 4.87 16.51
CA LEU A 90 -1.07 3.68 16.35
C LEU A 90 -2.47 3.90 16.94
N ASN A 91 -2.54 4.57 18.10
CA ASN A 91 -3.79 4.78 18.83
C ASN A 91 -4.60 6.00 18.36
N ASP A 92 -3.99 6.97 17.68
CA ASP A 92 -4.69 8.19 17.25
C ASP A 92 -5.55 7.97 15.98
N GLY A 93 -5.37 6.84 15.28
CA GLY A 93 -6.09 6.54 14.05
C GLY A 93 -5.62 7.36 12.84
N SER A 94 -4.33 7.71 12.79
CA SER A 94 -3.73 8.32 11.60
C SER A 94 -3.73 7.38 10.40
N ILE A 95 -3.45 6.09 10.66
CA ILE A 95 -3.45 5.02 9.64
C ILE A 95 -4.08 3.79 10.27
N PHE A 96 -5.16 3.30 9.67
CA PHE A 96 -5.88 2.13 10.16
C PHE A 96 -6.66 1.43 9.05
N VAL A 97 -7.19 0.25 9.36
CA VAL A 97 -8.04 -0.52 8.45
C VAL A 97 -9.44 -0.61 9.03
N HIS A 98 -10.43 -0.34 8.20
CA HIS A 98 -11.82 -0.50 8.59
C HIS A 98 -12.70 -0.69 7.35
N ASN A 99 -13.60 -1.68 7.38
CA ASN A 99 -14.54 -1.99 6.32
C ASN A 99 -13.90 -2.29 4.95
N LYS A 100 -14.69 -2.20 3.88
CA LYS A 100 -14.31 -2.56 2.51
C LYS A 100 -15.01 -1.67 1.48
N ASP A 101 -14.41 -1.59 0.30
CA ASP A 101 -15.01 -0.98 -0.89
C ASP A 101 -16.07 -1.89 -1.53
N LYS A 102 -16.71 -1.42 -2.62
CA LYS A 102 -17.72 -2.18 -3.37
C LYS A 102 -17.18 -3.41 -4.08
N ASP A 103 -15.89 -3.47 -4.35
CA ASP A 103 -15.22 -4.65 -4.89
C ASP A 103 -14.84 -5.67 -3.80
N GLY A 104 -15.24 -5.39 -2.54
CA GLY A 104 -14.96 -6.23 -1.38
C GLY A 104 -13.53 -6.10 -0.84
N LYS A 105 -12.76 -5.09 -1.30
CA LYS A 105 -11.37 -4.89 -0.87
C LYS A 105 -11.31 -4.03 0.40
N PRO A 106 -10.49 -4.39 1.39
CA PRO A 106 -10.38 -3.63 2.63
C PRO A 106 -9.94 -2.19 2.37
N LEU A 107 -10.45 -1.26 3.19
CA LEU A 107 -10.05 0.14 3.17
C LEU A 107 -8.86 0.34 4.12
N LEU A 108 -7.71 0.73 3.57
CA LEU A 108 -6.59 1.26 4.32
C LEU A 108 -6.74 2.78 4.38
N ILE A 109 -7.11 3.28 5.55
CA ILE A 109 -7.50 4.67 5.77
C ILE A 109 -6.30 5.46 6.28
N LEU A 110 -6.02 6.60 5.64
CA LEU A 110 -5.05 7.60 6.07
C LEU A 110 -5.79 8.89 6.41
N THR A 111 -5.85 9.22 7.70
CA THR A 111 -6.56 10.42 8.20
C THR A 111 -5.63 11.63 8.16
N ILE A 112 -5.72 12.42 7.09
CA ILE A 112 -4.72 13.44 6.75
C ILE A 112 -4.70 14.61 7.74
N ASN A 113 -5.82 14.99 8.33
CA ASN A 113 -5.87 16.07 9.33
C ASN A 113 -5.09 15.76 10.61
N LYS A 114 -4.74 14.49 10.86
CA LYS A 114 -3.89 14.04 11.98
C LYS A 114 -2.41 14.08 11.67
N HIS A 115 -2.03 14.29 10.40
CA HIS A 115 -0.64 14.39 10.00
C HIS A 115 -0.09 15.81 10.18
N SER A 116 1.19 15.91 10.51
CA SER A 116 1.98 17.16 10.46
C SER A 116 3.44 16.83 10.18
N LYS A 117 4.20 17.80 9.65
CA LYS A 117 5.64 17.64 9.35
C LYS A 117 6.51 17.36 10.58
N SER A 118 6.01 17.62 11.79
CA SER A 118 6.74 17.33 13.03
C SER A 118 6.69 15.86 13.44
N ARG A 119 5.81 15.06 12.80
CA ARG A 119 5.68 13.63 13.08
C ARG A 119 6.81 12.83 12.42
N SER A 120 7.26 11.78 13.08
CA SER A 120 8.25 10.86 12.52
C SER A 120 7.70 10.16 11.28
N GLN A 121 8.27 10.44 10.13
CA GLN A 121 7.90 9.76 8.87
C GLN A 121 8.23 8.27 8.94
N GLU A 122 9.34 7.91 9.58
CA GLU A 122 9.73 6.50 9.77
C GLU A 122 8.66 5.73 10.55
N ASP A 123 8.20 6.27 11.69
CA ASP A 123 7.17 5.62 12.50
C ASP A 123 5.85 5.47 11.74
N LEU A 124 5.45 6.50 10.99
CA LEU A 124 4.23 6.46 10.16
C LEU A 124 4.35 5.42 9.04
N LEU A 125 5.52 5.32 8.38
CA LEU A 125 5.77 4.30 7.37
C LEU A 125 5.79 2.89 7.97
N ARG A 126 6.30 2.72 9.20
CA ARG A 126 6.24 1.42 9.90
C ARG A 126 4.79 1.01 10.20
N ILE A 127 3.93 1.94 10.61
CA ILE A 127 2.50 1.67 10.80
C ILE A 127 1.81 1.35 9.47
N LEU A 128 2.13 2.09 8.40
CA LEU A 128 1.61 1.82 7.06
C LEU A 128 1.97 0.38 6.62
N VAL A 129 3.25 0.02 6.72
CA VAL A 129 3.74 -1.31 6.34
C VAL A 129 3.15 -2.41 7.23
N PHE A 130 2.98 -2.16 8.53
CA PHE A 130 2.30 -3.07 9.45
C PHE A 130 0.89 -3.44 8.95
N TRP A 131 0.08 -2.45 8.62
CA TRP A 131 -1.28 -2.69 8.13
C TRP A 131 -1.29 -3.37 6.76
N VAL A 132 -0.40 -2.95 5.84
CA VAL A 132 -0.29 -3.59 4.52
C VAL A 132 0.10 -5.06 4.67
N GLU A 133 1.11 -5.39 5.47
CA GLU A 133 1.55 -6.77 5.68
C GLU A 133 0.49 -7.63 6.38
N ARG A 134 -0.21 -7.07 7.38
CA ARG A 134 -1.32 -7.75 8.04
C ARG A 134 -2.40 -8.12 7.04
N LEU A 135 -2.88 -7.16 6.26
CA LEU A 135 -3.89 -7.39 5.22
C LEU A 135 -3.41 -8.37 4.15
N GLN A 136 -2.15 -8.27 3.71
CA GLN A 136 -1.61 -9.19 2.71
C GLN A 136 -1.54 -10.64 3.20
N ARG A 137 -1.28 -10.86 4.48
CA ARG A 137 -1.29 -12.20 5.09
C ARG A 137 -2.70 -12.75 5.27
N GLU A 138 -3.63 -11.90 5.70
CA GLU A 138 -5.02 -12.28 5.94
C GLU A 138 -5.81 -12.52 4.64
N SER A 139 -5.51 -11.76 3.56
CA SER A 139 -6.23 -11.78 2.29
C SER A 139 -5.54 -12.58 1.18
N ASN A 140 -4.48 -13.31 1.48
CA ASN A 140 -3.70 -14.06 0.51
C ASN A 140 -3.22 -13.19 -0.69
N LEU A 141 -2.58 -12.06 -0.40
CA LEU A 141 -2.06 -11.09 -1.37
C LEU A 141 -3.12 -10.42 -2.25
N ASP A 142 -4.31 -10.24 -1.75
CA ASP A 142 -5.36 -9.51 -2.46
C ASP A 142 -5.11 -7.99 -2.41
N LYS A 143 -5.89 -7.26 -3.19
CA LYS A 143 -5.83 -5.79 -3.25
C LYS A 143 -6.45 -5.15 -2.02
N MET A 144 -6.15 -3.86 -1.83
CA MET A 144 -6.81 -2.98 -0.86
C MET A 144 -7.05 -1.60 -1.50
N THR A 145 -8.02 -0.86 -1.00
CA THR A 145 -8.26 0.53 -1.39
C THR A 145 -7.57 1.47 -0.43
N LEU A 146 -6.74 2.37 -0.97
CA LEU A 146 -6.12 3.44 -0.21
C LEU A 146 -7.13 4.58 -0.07
N PHE A 147 -7.61 4.83 1.15
CA PHE A 147 -8.59 5.86 1.44
C PHE A 147 -7.92 7.05 2.14
N MET A 148 -7.69 8.13 1.39
CA MET A 148 -7.09 9.36 1.89
C MET A 148 -8.22 10.27 2.42
N ASP A 149 -8.48 10.22 3.72
CA ASP A 149 -9.47 11.11 4.35
C ASP A 149 -8.89 12.51 4.51
N MET A 150 -9.33 13.43 3.63
CA MET A 150 -8.91 14.84 3.63
C MET A 150 -9.85 15.74 4.43
N THR A 151 -10.89 15.18 5.08
CA THR A 151 -11.86 15.94 5.88
C THR A 151 -11.12 16.79 6.92
N ASP A 152 -11.46 18.08 6.99
CA ASP A 152 -10.86 19.06 7.91
C ASP A 152 -9.33 19.22 7.81
N SER A 153 -8.72 18.76 6.71
CA SER A 153 -7.28 18.95 6.46
C SER A 153 -6.96 20.33 5.89
N GLY A 154 -5.71 20.77 6.07
CA GLY A 154 -5.24 22.08 5.61
C GLY A 154 -3.77 22.07 5.20
N LEU A 155 -3.21 23.27 4.95
CA LEU A 155 -1.80 23.41 4.54
C LEU A 155 -0.80 22.89 5.60
N SER A 156 -1.17 22.92 6.87
CA SER A 156 -0.35 22.38 7.97
C SER A 156 -0.17 20.86 7.90
N ASN A 157 -1.10 20.17 7.24
CA ASN A 157 -1.09 18.71 7.06
C ASN A 157 -0.36 18.29 5.78
N LEU A 158 0.00 19.25 4.91
CA LEU A 158 0.67 18.98 3.64
C LEU A 158 2.15 18.68 3.86
N ASP A 159 2.55 17.45 3.58
CA ASP A 159 3.92 16.97 3.60
C ASP A 159 4.24 16.21 2.31
N LEU A 160 4.84 16.93 1.34
CA LEU A 160 5.14 16.35 0.03
C LEU A 160 6.18 15.24 0.10
N ASP A 161 7.10 15.27 1.07
CA ASP A 161 8.13 14.26 1.21
C ASP A 161 7.54 12.97 1.77
N PHE A 162 6.65 13.07 2.75
CA PHE A 162 5.90 11.90 3.24
C PHE A 162 4.99 11.31 2.17
N ILE A 163 4.30 12.15 1.39
CA ILE A 163 3.47 11.70 0.25
C ILE A 163 4.32 10.93 -0.76
N LYS A 164 5.51 11.42 -1.13
CA LYS A 164 6.43 10.71 -2.03
C LYS A 164 6.87 9.37 -1.44
N SER A 165 7.12 9.32 -0.13
CA SER A 165 7.50 8.08 0.55
C SER A 165 6.37 7.04 0.48
N ILE A 166 5.11 7.44 0.72
CA ILE A 166 3.94 6.55 0.56
C ILE A 166 3.81 6.07 -0.90
N ILE A 167 3.92 6.98 -1.87
CA ILE A 167 3.87 6.63 -3.30
C ILE A 167 4.96 5.61 -3.61
N GLY A 168 6.20 5.84 -3.16
CA GLY A 168 7.34 4.93 -3.36
C GLY A 168 7.10 3.54 -2.79
N VAL A 169 6.46 3.43 -1.62
CA VAL A 169 6.07 2.14 -1.02
C VAL A 169 5.12 1.39 -1.95
N PHE A 170 4.06 2.01 -2.43
CA PHE A 170 3.09 1.33 -3.30
C PHE A 170 3.57 1.17 -4.74
N GLU A 171 4.46 2.00 -5.24
CA GLU A 171 5.03 1.85 -6.59
C GLU A 171 6.08 0.74 -6.66
N THR A 172 6.92 0.60 -5.62
CA THR A 172 8.10 -0.27 -5.72
C THR A 172 8.08 -1.48 -4.79
N LYS A 173 7.36 -1.41 -3.65
CA LYS A 173 7.33 -2.48 -2.64
C LYS A 173 6.07 -3.31 -2.69
N TYR A 174 4.93 -2.67 -2.96
CA TYR A 174 3.61 -3.31 -3.03
C TYR A 174 2.83 -2.89 -4.30
N PRO A 175 3.41 -3.01 -5.52
CA PRO A 175 2.84 -2.41 -6.73
C PRO A 175 1.52 -3.06 -7.18
N TYR A 176 1.23 -4.28 -6.72
CA TYR A 176 0.00 -5.02 -7.02
C TYR A 176 -1.16 -4.74 -6.05
N VAL A 177 -0.87 -4.03 -4.95
CA VAL A 177 -1.80 -3.89 -3.82
C VAL A 177 -2.93 -2.88 -4.06
N PRO A 178 -2.73 -1.67 -4.62
CA PRO A 178 -3.81 -0.71 -4.73
C PRO A 178 -4.93 -1.16 -5.68
N ASN A 179 -6.21 -1.15 -5.17
CA ASN A 179 -7.42 -1.29 -5.97
C ASN A 179 -7.89 0.08 -6.45
N TYR A 180 -8.22 0.96 -5.51
CA TYR A 180 -8.45 2.39 -5.74
C TYR A 180 -7.53 3.24 -4.85
N ILE A 181 -7.33 4.48 -5.26
CA ILE A 181 -6.79 5.56 -4.44
C ILE A 181 -7.91 6.60 -4.34
N LEU A 182 -8.66 6.57 -3.23
CA LEU A 182 -9.75 7.49 -2.97
C LEU A 182 -9.23 8.71 -2.20
N VAL A 183 -9.38 9.91 -2.77
CA VAL A 183 -9.07 11.18 -2.11
C VAL A 183 -10.41 11.81 -1.75
N HIS A 184 -10.82 11.66 -0.48
CA HIS A 184 -12.14 12.04 0.00
C HIS A 184 -12.14 13.42 0.64
N ASP A 185 -13.14 14.25 0.27
CA ASP A 185 -13.36 15.61 0.76
C ASP A 185 -12.11 16.51 0.69
N LEU A 186 -11.44 16.50 -0.49
CA LEU A 186 -10.28 17.35 -0.75
C LEU A 186 -10.62 18.84 -0.58
N PRO A 187 -10.05 19.58 0.41
CA PRO A 187 -10.28 20.99 0.59
C PRO A 187 -9.83 21.82 -0.62
N PHE A 188 -10.63 22.82 -0.99
CA PHE A 188 -10.36 23.67 -2.16
C PHE A 188 -8.95 24.30 -2.12
N LEU A 189 -8.49 24.72 -0.94
CA LEU A 189 -7.16 25.33 -0.77
C LEU A 189 -6.00 24.38 -1.09
N LEU A 190 -6.22 23.07 -1.05
CA LEU A 190 -5.21 22.04 -1.37
C LEU A 190 -5.21 21.63 -2.85
N ASN A 191 -6.11 22.15 -3.69
CA ASN A 191 -6.18 21.77 -5.11
C ASN A 191 -4.87 22.00 -5.88
N ALA A 192 -4.17 23.10 -5.61
CA ALA A 192 -2.88 23.37 -6.26
C ALA A 192 -1.81 22.36 -5.86
N ALA A 193 -1.72 22.03 -4.56
CA ALA A 193 -0.82 21.01 -4.07
C ALA A 193 -1.19 19.62 -4.61
N PHE A 194 -2.47 19.29 -4.69
CA PHE A 194 -2.93 18.02 -5.26
C PHE A 194 -2.55 17.88 -6.75
N LYS A 195 -2.56 18.96 -7.53
CA LYS A 195 -2.04 18.93 -8.90
C LYS A 195 -0.56 18.55 -8.95
N ILE A 196 0.23 19.06 -8.01
CA ILE A 196 1.66 18.69 -7.87
C ILE A 196 1.78 17.21 -7.47
N VAL A 197 1.02 16.74 -6.47
CA VAL A 197 1.03 15.34 -6.04
C VAL A 197 0.73 14.39 -7.20
N LYS A 198 -0.23 14.74 -8.09
CA LYS A 198 -0.52 13.93 -9.26
C LYS A 198 0.66 13.75 -10.21
N THR A 199 1.61 14.68 -10.23
CA THR A 199 2.82 14.55 -11.08
C THR A 199 3.83 13.52 -10.54
N PHE A 200 3.70 13.10 -9.28
CA PHE A 200 4.51 12.04 -8.68
C PHE A 200 3.95 10.64 -8.93
N LEU A 201 2.68 10.55 -9.31
CA LEU A 201 2.01 9.26 -9.50
C LEU A 201 2.33 8.67 -10.87
N PRO A 202 2.64 7.37 -10.96
CA PRO A 202 2.74 6.68 -12.24
C PRO A 202 1.38 6.64 -12.96
N ALA A 203 1.40 6.49 -14.28
CA ALA A 203 0.21 6.50 -15.12
C ALA A 203 -0.87 5.49 -14.67
N GLU A 204 -0.44 4.31 -14.20
CA GLU A 204 -1.35 3.27 -13.72
C GLU A 204 -2.07 3.70 -12.41
N ALA A 205 -1.36 4.36 -11.50
CA ALA A 205 -1.97 4.89 -10.28
C ALA A 205 -2.99 6.00 -10.58
N LEU A 206 -2.74 6.82 -11.60
CA LEU A 206 -3.69 7.86 -12.02
C LEU A 206 -5.02 7.28 -12.55
N LYS A 207 -5.03 6.08 -13.14
CA LYS A 207 -6.26 5.41 -13.62
C LYS A 207 -7.19 5.03 -12.47
N ILE A 208 -6.63 4.62 -11.33
CA ILE A 208 -7.37 4.20 -10.14
C ILE A 208 -7.56 5.31 -9.10
N LEU A 209 -6.99 6.51 -9.34
CA LEU A 209 -7.18 7.68 -8.50
C LEU A 209 -8.57 8.29 -8.72
N LYS A 210 -9.34 8.43 -7.64
CA LYS A 210 -10.66 9.03 -7.62
C LYS A 210 -10.73 10.11 -6.55
N VAL A 211 -11.27 11.28 -6.90
CA VAL A 211 -11.59 12.32 -5.93
C VAL A 211 -13.07 12.21 -5.62
N THR A 212 -13.41 12.08 -4.35
CA THR A 212 -14.77 11.84 -3.89
C THR A 212 -15.18 12.86 -2.83
N THR A 213 -16.48 13.02 -2.68
CA THR A 213 -17.13 13.83 -1.64
C THR A 213 -18.21 12.99 -0.95
N LYS A 214 -18.83 13.53 0.10
CA LYS A 214 -19.98 12.88 0.77
C LYS A 214 -21.15 12.56 -0.16
N LYS A 215 -21.22 13.20 -1.35
CA LYS A 215 -22.33 13.04 -2.30
C LYS A 215 -22.14 11.86 -3.24
N ASP A 216 -20.90 11.45 -3.48
CA ASP A 216 -20.53 10.49 -4.53
C ASP A 216 -19.60 9.35 -4.05
N ILE A 217 -19.25 9.34 -2.76
CA ILE A 217 -18.45 8.25 -2.17
C ILE A 217 -19.15 6.89 -2.31
N ASP A 218 -20.48 6.87 -2.35
CA ASP A 218 -21.29 5.67 -2.51
C ASP A 218 -21.10 4.96 -3.87
N GLN A 219 -20.40 5.59 -4.82
CA GLN A 219 -19.95 4.90 -6.04
C GLN A 219 -18.86 3.86 -5.76
N TYR A 220 -18.09 4.01 -4.68
CA TYR A 220 -16.92 3.18 -4.34
C TYR A 220 -17.07 2.43 -3.02
N VAL A 221 -17.79 2.98 -2.05
CA VAL A 221 -17.98 2.40 -0.72
C VAL A 221 -19.46 2.40 -0.40
N ASP A 222 -20.05 1.22 -0.09
CA ASP A 222 -21.43 1.14 0.31
C ASP A 222 -21.70 1.94 1.59
N LYS A 223 -22.90 2.50 1.73
CA LYS A 223 -23.24 3.36 2.86
C LYS A 223 -23.03 2.69 4.22
N ASP A 224 -23.25 1.39 4.31
CA ASP A 224 -23.08 0.64 5.56
C ASP A 224 -21.61 0.33 5.88
N ASN A 225 -20.72 0.42 4.88
CA ASN A 225 -19.26 0.34 5.03
C ASN A 225 -18.58 1.72 5.09
N CYS A 226 -19.34 2.79 4.91
CA CYS A 226 -18.86 4.16 4.87
C CYS A 226 -19.17 4.86 6.19
N LEU A 227 -18.16 5.47 6.81
CA LEU A 227 -18.35 6.19 8.06
C LEU A 227 -19.36 7.33 7.90
N LYS A 228 -20.12 7.59 8.94
CA LYS A 228 -21.10 8.68 8.99
C LYS A 228 -20.47 10.05 8.68
N ILE A 229 -19.23 10.29 9.12
CA ILE A 229 -18.48 11.51 8.82
C ILE A 229 -18.17 11.66 7.31
N TRP A 230 -18.14 10.56 6.55
CA TRP A 230 -17.92 10.56 5.10
C TRP A 230 -19.21 10.51 4.28
N GLY A 231 -20.38 10.53 4.94
CA GLY A 231 -21.70 10.48 4.28
C GLY A 231 -22.35 9.10 4.26
N GLY A 232 -21.82 8.14 4.99
CA GLY A 232 -22.39 6.79 5.17
C GLY A 232 -23.25 6.64 6.42
N ASN A 233 -23.46 5.37 6.81
CA ASN A 233 -24.27 4.98 7.96
C ASN A 233 -23.45 4.45 9.15
N ASP A 234 -22.17 4.11 8.94
CA ASP A 234 -21.33 3.50 9.96
C ASP A 234 -20.91 4.54 11.03
N GLU A 235 -21.21 4.26 12.29
CA GLU A 235 -20.91 5.11 13.44
C GLU A 235 -19.59 4.71 14.14
N TYR A 236 -18.78 3.85 13.50
CA TYR A 236 -17.52 3.41 14.06
C TYR A 236 -16.60 4.59 14.38
N VAL A 237 -15.98 4.52 15.55
CA VAL A 237 -14.90 5.38 16.01
C VAL A 237 -13.68 4.54 16.24
N TYR A 238 -12.58 4.89 15.58
CA TYR A 238 -11.35 4.13 15.68
C TYR A 238 -10.88 3.97 17.12
N LYS A 239 -10.59 2.72 17.47
CA LYS A 239 -9.81 2.33 18.66
C LYS A 239 -8.91 1.19 18.23
N PHE A 240 -7.62 1.32 18.49
CA PHE A 240 -6.71 0.19 18.35
C PHE A 240 -6.98 -0.80 19.47
N ALA A 241 -7.28 -2.04 19.11
CA ALA A 241 -7.61 -3.13 20.05
C ALA A 241 -6.65 -4.30 19.84
#